data_f1133194dde6f720790de70af664a97c
#
_entry.id   f1133194dde6f720790de70af664a97c
#
_cell.length_a   1.000
_cell.length_b   1.000
_cell.length_c   1.000
_cell.angle_alpha   90.00
_cell.angle_beta   90.00
_cell.angle_gamma   90.00
#
_symmetry.space_group_name_H-M   'P 1'
#
loop_
_entity.id
_entity.type
_entity.pdbx_description
1 polymer ?
#
loop_
_entity_poly.entity_id
_entity_poly.type
_entity_poly.pdbx_seq_one_letter_code
_entity_poly.pdbx_strand_id
1 'polypeptide(L)'
;MQASGLLNLYIMSAHMNLTLKVWRQKNDKSKGQFVTVQANDIADDMSFLEMLDIVNDDLTRKGEDPIYFDHDCREGICGMCSLVINGRPHGPKYGITTCQLHMRSFHDGQTIVIEPWRAAAFPVLKDLAVDRTAFDRIQQAGGYTNVNTGGAQDANNILIPKRIADEAFEAATCIGCGACVAACKNASAMLFVSAKISQFALLPQGQTERYERAQAMVDQMDAEGFGSCTNT
;
A
#
# COMPACT_ATOMS: atom_id res chain seq x y z
N MET A 1 18.15 54.87 1.89
CA MET A 1 17.34 53.81 2.51
C MET A 1 16.42 53.23 1.45
N GLN A 2 16.85 52.16 0.80
CA GLN A 2 16.04 51.45 -0.18
C GLN A 2 15.43 50.25 0.52
N ALA A 3 14.11 50.21 0.61
CA ALA A 3 13.35 49.07 1.13
C ALA A 3 13.40 47.97 0.07
N SER A 4 14.09 46.88 0.39
CA SER A 4 14.06 45.64 -0.39
C SER A 4 12.67 44.99 -0.25
N GLY A 5 11.86 45.13 -1.32
CA GLY A 5 10.61 44.39 -1.44
C GLY A 5 10.91 42.88 -1.56
N LEU A 6 10.64 42.13 -0.50
CA LEU A 6 10.55 40.69 -0.55
C LEU A 6 9.32 40.36 -1.41
N LEU A 7 9.56 39.98 -2.65
CA LEU A 7 8.56 39.39 -3.54
C LEU A 7 8.19 38.03 -2.95
N ASN A 8 7.05 37.95 -2.27
CA ASN A 8 6.43 36.69 -1.92
C ASN A 8 6.01 35.99 -3.23
N LEU A 9 6.87 35.14 -3.75
CA LEU A 9 6.50 34.19 -4.77
C LEU A 9 5.56 33.15 -4.10
N TYR A 10 4.28 33.45 -4.06
CA TYR A 10 3.28 32.41 -3.93
C TYR A 10 3.43 31.53 -5.17
N ILE A 11 4.04 30.35 -5.01
CA ILE A 11 3.98 29.30 -6.03
C ILE A 11 2.52 28.90 -6.08
N MET A 12 1.78 29.43 -7.06
CA MET A 12 0.40 28.98 -7.31
C MET A 12 0.49 27.56 -7.83
N SER A 13 -0.16 26.61 -7.15
CA SER A 13 -0.29 25.23 -7.62
C SER A 13 -0.94 25.25 -9.01
N ALA A 14 -0.40 24.45 -9.92
CA ALA A 14 -1.05 24.26 -11.21
C ALA A 14 -2.30 23.40 -11.01
N HIS A 15 -3.41 23.77 -11.67
CA HIS A 15 -4.66 23.03 -11.61
C HIS A 15 -4.85 22.23 -12.90
N MET A 16 -5.46 21.05 -12.77
CA MET A 16 -5.68 20.14 -13.88
C MET A 16 -7.09 19.54 -13.86
N ASN A 17 -7.57 19.17 -15.05
CA ASN A 17 -8.81 18.43 -15.24
C ASN A 17 -8.46 17.03 -15.77
N LEU A 18 -9.03 16.01 -15.15
CA LEU A 18 -8.69 14.62 -15.40
C LEU A 18 -9.93 13.80 -15.70
N THR A 19 -9.77 12.79 -16.54
CA THR A 19 -10.80 11.77 -16.77
C THR A 19 -10.41 10.50 -16.03
N LEU A 20 -11.22 10.09 -15.05
CA LEU A 20 -10.99 8.89 -14.27
C LEU A 20 -11.83 7.74 -14.82
N LYS A 21 -11.23 6.61 -15.14
CA LYS A 21 -11.90 5.33 -15.40
C LYS A 21 -11.77 4.48 -14.17
N VAL A 22 -12.80 4.46 -13.33
CA VAL A 22 -12.79 3.84 -12.02
C VAL A 22 -13.56 2.52 -12.06
N TRP A 23 -12.95 1.47 -11.51
CA TRP A 23 -13.66 0.21 -11.30
C TRP A 23 -14.73 0.37 -10.24
N ARG A 24 -15.98 0.05 -10.60
CA ARG A 24 -17.14 0.08 -9.70
C ARG A 24 -17.72 -1.32 -9.59
N GLN A 25 -17.88 -1.78 -8.37
CA GLN A 25 -18.42 -3.10 -8.04
C GLN A 25 -19.17 -3.03 -6.72
N LYS A 26 -20.42 -3.45 -6.69
CA LYS A 26 -21.28 -3.31 -5.52
C LYS A 26 -20.85 -4.20 -4.35
N ASN A 27 -20.39 -5.43 -4.62
CA ASN A 27 -19.91 -6.42 -3.65
C ASN A 27 -19.15 -7.56 -4.37
N ASP A 28 -18.65 -8.51 -3.62
CA ASP A 28 -17.90 -9.68 -4.10
C ASP A 28 -18.66 -10.56 -5.11
N LYS A 29 -19.99 -10.57 -5.05
CA LYS A 29 -20.86 -11.39 -5.91
C LYS A 29 -21.35 -10.67 -7.16
N SER A 30 -21.22 -9.37 -7.22
CA SER A 30 -21.65 -8.56 -8.37
C SER A 30 -20.56 -8.47 -9.43
N LYS A 31 -20.97 -8.36 -10.69
CA LYS A 31 -20.06 -8.07 -11.78
C LYS A 31 -19.64 -6.60 -11.71
N GLY A 32 -18.33 -6.34 -11.67
CA GLY A 32 -17.80 -4.98 -11.74
C GLY A 32 -17.69 -4.46 -13.18
N GLN A 33 -17.58 -3.14 -13.30
CA GLN A 33 -17.38 -2.45 -14.57
C GLN A 33 -16.62 -1.14 -14.36
N PHE A 34 -16.00 -0.63 -15.43
CA PHE A 34 -15.43 0.72 -15.41
C PHE A 34 -16.52 1.77 -15.60
N VAL A 35 -16.47 2.80 -14.76
CA VAL A 35 -17.29 4.01 -14.88
C VAL A 35 -16.37 5.20 -15.08
N THR A 36 -16.76 6.11 -15.97
CA THR A 36 -16.00 7.34 -16.24
C THR A 36 -16.51 8.47 -15.37
N VAL A 37 -15.60 9.11 -14.63
CA VAL A 37 -15.88 10.26 -13.76
C VAL A 37 -14.90 11.38 -14.08
N GLN A 38 -15.32 12.64 -13.98
CA GLN A 38 -14.45 13.80 -14.16
C GLN A 38 -13.93 14.29 -12.81
N ALA A 39 -12.63 14.57 -12.76
CA ALA A 39 -11.98 15.24 -11.65
C ALA A 39 -11.52 16.61 -12.16
N ASN A 40 -12.23 17.66 -11.75
CA ASN A 40 -12.02 19.03 -12.25
C ASN A 40 -11.32 19.88 -11.20
N ASP A 41 -10.49 20.81 -11.68
CA ASP A 41 -9.83 21.81 -10.84
C ASP A 41 -8.96 21.21 -9.72
N ILE A 42 -8.21 20.14 -10.04
CA ILE A 42 -7.37 19.41 -9.11
C ILE A 42 -5.99 20.07 -9.05
N ALA A 43 -5.58 20.55 -7.87
CA ALA A 43 -4.27 21.12 -7.67
C ALA A 43 -3.17 20.05 -7.70
N ASP A 44 -2.03 20.37 -8.29
CA ASP A 44 -0.93 19.45 -8.52
C ASP A 44 -0.17 19.03 -7.26
N ASP A 45 -0.30 19.77 -6.18
CA ASP A 45 0.27 19.47 -4.85
C ASP A 45 -0.60 18.54 -4.00
N MET A 46 -1.87 18.32 -4.38
CA MET A 46 -2.73 17.34 -3.72
C MET A 46 -2.21 15.91 -3.85
N SER A 47 -2.51 15.08 -2.86
CA SER A 47 -2.35 13.63 -2.96
C SER A 47 -3.43 13.00 -3.83
N PHE A 48 -3.18 11.79 -4.32
CA PHE A 48 -4.17 11.03 -5.12
C PHE A 48 -5.46 10.74 -4.32
N LEU A 49 -5.35 10.54 -3.01
CA LEU A 49 -6.52 10.31 -2.15
C LEU A 49 -7.34 11.59 -1.97
N GLU A 50 -6.70 12.76 -1.80
CA GLU A 50 -7.41 14.05 -1.74
C GLU A 50 -8.16 14.35 -3.04
N MET A 51 -7.58 14.02 -4.19
CA MET A 51 -8.30 14.10 -5.46
C MET A 51 -9.55 13.19 -5.47
N LEU A 52 -9.44 11.95 -4.96
CA LEU A 52 -10.61 11.06 -4.82
C LEU A 52 -11.65 11.59 -3.83
N ASP A 53 -11.23 12.25 -2.75
CA ASP A 53 -12.16 12.89 -1.81
C ASP A 53 -12.96 14.00 -2.51
N ILE A 54 -12.31 14.87 -3.31
CA ILE A 54 -13.00 15.93 -4.10
C ILE A 54 -14.00 15.32 -5.07
N VAL A 55 -13.61 14.26 -5.77
CA VAL A 55 -14.51 13.54 -6.69
C VAL A 55 -15.71 12.97 -5.95
N ASN A 56 -15.50 12.39 -4.77
CA ASN A 56 -16.57 11.84 -3.94
C ASN A 56 -17.52 12.91 -3.40
N ASP A 57 -17.00 14.08 -3.04
CA ASP A 57 -17.81 15.23 -2.67
C ASP A 57 -18.72 15.66 -3.83
N ASP A 58 -18.19 15.72 -5.03
CA ASP A 58 -18.96 16.10 -6.23
C ASP A 58 -20.01 15.04 -6.60
N LEU A 59 -19.69 13.75 -6.50
CA LEU A 59 -20.66 12.66 -6.69
C LEU A 59 -21.78 12.74 -5.67
N THR A 60 -21.45 12.96 -4.40
CA THR A 60 -22.41 13.08 -3.31
C THR A 60 -23.34 14.27 -3.49
N ARG A 61 -22.83 15.45 -3.92
CA ARG A 61 -23.65 16.64 -4.22
C ARG A 61 -24.62 16.39 -5.37
N LYS A 62 -24.25 15.50 -6.32
CA LYS A 62 -25.13 15.09 -7.44
C LYS A 62 -26.12 13.98 -7.05
N GLY A 63 -26.06 13.46 -5.83
CA GLY A 63 -26.87 12.33 -5.38
C GLY A 63 -26.42 10.99 -5.95
N GLU A 64 -25.17 10.90 -6.44
CA GLU A 64 -24.55 9.69 -6.94
C GLU A 64 -23.79 8.96 -5.84
N ASP A 65 -23.64 7.63 -5.97
CA ASP A 65 -22.91 6.80 -4.99
C ASP A 65 -21.40 7.10 -5.06
N PRO A 66 -20.76 7.53 -3.95
CA PRO A 66 -19.33 7.82 -3.93
C PRO A 66 -18.49 6.59 -4.22
N ILE A 67 -17.27 6.79 -4.69
CA ILE A 67 -16.28 5.75 -4.92
C ILE A 67 -15.80 5.24 -3.57
N TYR A 68 -15.94 3.94 -3.32
CA TYR A 68 -15.44 3.32 -2.10
C TYR A 68 -13.97 2.90 -2.27
N PHE A 69 -13.10 3.37 -1.39
CA PHE A 69 -11.69 3.03 -1.34
C PHE A 69 -11.17 3.02 0.10
N ASP A 70 -10.19 2.17 0.37
CA ASP A 70 -9.59 2.09 1.70
C ASP A 70 -8.49 3.12 1.90
N HIS A 71 -8.46 3.70 3.08
CA HIS A 71 -7.40 4.59 3.56
C HIS A 71 -7.40 4.58 5.09
N ASP A 72 -6.24 4.94 5.69
CA ASP A 72 -6.14 5.11 7.13
C ASP A 72 -5.12 6.20 7.45
N CYS A 73 -3.82 5.89 7.59
CA CYS A 73 -2.82 6.84 8.06
C CYS A 73 -2.62 8.07 7.18
N ARG A 74 -2.79 7.96 5.86
CA ARG A 74 -2.45 8.97 4.83
C ARG A 74 -1.00 9.46 4.88
N GLU A 75 -0.10 8.71 5.56
CA GLU A 75 1.31 9.04 5.78
C GLU A 75 2.27 7.99 5.19
N GLY A 76 1.76 7.04 4.43
CA GLY A 76 2.59 6.04 3.73
C GLY A 76 3.09 4.89 4.60
N ILE A 77 2.50 4.63 5.77
CA ILE A 77 3.00 3.65 6.74
C ILE A 77 2.07 2.48 7.03
N CYS A 78 0.75 2.60 6.79
CA CYS A 78 -0.21 1.54 7.17
C CYS A 78 -0.47 0.50 6.07
N GLY A 79 -0.19 0.82 4.81
CA GLY A 79 -0.42 -0.07 3.67
C GLY A 79 -1.88 -0.24 3.23
N MET A 80 -2.84 0.55 3.76
CA MET A 80 -4.27 0.37 3.48
C MET A 80 -4.73 0.99 2.15
N CYS A 81 -4.11 2.06 1.65
CA CYS A 81 -4.49 2.76 0.43
C CYS A 81 -4.06 2.01 -0.86
N SER A 82 -4.52 0.79 -1.01
CA SER A 82 -4.06 -0.18 -2.02
C SER A 82 -4.85 -0.03 -3.31
N LEU A 83 -4.30 0.67 -4.29
CA LEU A 83 -4.91 0.88 -5.61
C LEU A 83 -3.95 0.50 -6.74
N VAL A 84 -4.50 -0.02 -7.84
CA VAL A 84 -3.80 -0.14 -9.13
C VAL A 84 -4.14 1.10 -9.97
N ILE A 85 -3.14 1.88 -10.31
CA ILE A 85 -3.29 3.11 -11.09
C ILE A 85 -2.54 2.94 -12.40
N ASN A 86 -3.26 3.03 -13.53
CA ASN A 86 -2.72 2.80 -14.86
C ASN A 86 -1.95 1.46 -14.97
N GLY A 87 -2.50 0.40 -14.38
CA GLY A 87 -1.93 -0.94 -14.39
C GLY A 87 -0.72 -1.16 -13.47
N ARG A 88 -0.39 -0.18 -12.60
CA ARG A 88 0.72 -0.29 -11.65
C ARG A 88 0.23 -0.17 -10.21
N PRO A 89 0.62 -1.08 -9.30
CA PRO A 89 0.35 -0.91 -7.88
C PRO A 89 0.89 0.42 -7.36
N HIS A 90 0.04 1.20 -6.68
CA HIS A 90 0.31 2.56 -6.16
C HIS A 90 0.64 3.62 -7.22
N GLY A 91 0.60 3.31 -8.53
CA GLY A 91 0.79 4.28 -9.61
C GLY A 91 2.22 4.39 -10.16
N PRO A 92 2.57 5.50 -10.82
CA PRO A 92 3.77 5.61 -11.65
C PRO A 92 5.09 5.75 -10.88
N LYS A 93 5.04 6.12 -9.61
CA LYS A 93 6.24 6.33 -8.78
C LYS A 93 6.63 5.04 -8.06
N TYR A 94 7.94 4.87 -7.82
CA TYR A 94 8.48 3.74 -7.07
C TYR A 94 8.65 4.08 -5.59
N GLY A 95 8.50 3.08 -4.70
CA GLY A 95 8.78 3.22 -3.28
C GLY A 95 7.81 4.11 -2.51
N ILE A 96 6.61 4.35 -3.05
CA ILE A 96 5.57 5.14 -2.40
C ILE A 96 4.25 4.36 -2.35
N THR A 97 3.35 4.84 -1.51
CA THR A 97 1.95 4.38 -1.44
C THR A 97 1.05 5.36 -2.18
N THR A 98 -0.21 4.96 -2.43
CA THR A 98 -1.17 5.83 -3.12
C THR A 98 -1.42 7.14 -2.39
N CYS A 99 -1.43 7.15 -1.05
CA CYS A 99 -1.60 8.38 -0.27
C CYS A 99 -0.41 9.36 -0.35
N GLN A 100 0.74 8.90 -0.83
CA GLN A 100 1.93 9.73 -1.06
C GLN A 100 2.17 10.04 -2.55
N LEU A 101 1.30 9.54 -3.43
CA LEU A 101 1.31 9.87 -4.85
C LEU A 101 0.63 11.23 -5.04
N HIS A 102 1.39 12.24 -5.44
CA HIS A 102 0.85 13.59 -5.69
C HIS A 102 0.41 13.78 -7.14
N MET A 103 -0.59 14.64 -7.33
CA MET A 103 -1.21 14.87 -8.63
C MET A 103 -0.25 15.47 -9.68
N ARG A 104 0.82 16.15 -9.27
CA ARG A 104 1.92 16.57 -10.17
C ARG A 104 2.63 15.43 -10.92
N SER A 105 2.30 14.18 -10.61
CA SER A 105 2.75 13.00 -11.36
C SER A 105 1.91 12.73 -12.61
N PHE A 106 0.86 13.50 -12.83
CA PHE A 106 -0.08 13.40 -13.95
C PHE A 106 -0.11 14.71 -14.73
N HIS A 107 -0.83 14.75 -15.85
CA HIS A 107 -0.92 15.89 -16.74
C HIS A 107 -2.37 16.31 -16.96
N ASP A 108 -2.61 17.59 -17.20
CA ASP A 108 -3.92 18.10 -17.56
C ASP A 108 -4.50 17.34 -18.76
N GLY A 109 -5.80 17.03 -18.73
CA GLY A 109 -6.50 16.25 -19.75
C GLY A 109 -6.20 14.74 -19.74
N GLN A 110 -5.35 14.24 -18.84
CA GLN A 110 -4.99 12.81 -18.80
C GLN A 110 -6.18 11.93 -18.38
N THR A 111 -6.26 10.75 -19.00
CA THR A 111 -7.13 9.66 -18.51
C THR A 111 -6.36 8.75 -17.58
N ILE A 112 -6.91 8.53 -16.37
CA ILE A 112 -6.35 7.67 -15.34
C ILE A 112 -7.27 6.49 -15.10
N VAL A 113 -6.74 5.26 -15.18
CA VAL A 113 -7.47 4.02 -14.88
C VAL A 113 -7.17 3.62 -13.45
N ILE A 114 -8.23 3.39 -12.65
CA ILE A 114 -8.13 3.09 -11.21
C ILE A 114 -8.86 1.78 -10.93
N GLU A 115 -8.15 0.83 -10.33
CA GLU A 115 -8.62 -0.54 -10.09
C GLU A 115 -8.24 -1.02 -8.68
N PRO A 116 -8.99 -1.98 -8.10
CA PRO A 116 -8.58 -2.66 -6.88
C PRO A 116 -7.41 -3.60 -7.14
N TRP A 117 -6.79 -4.15 -6.09
CA TRP A 117 -5.88 -5.29 -6.22
C TRP A 117 -6.59 -6.47 -6.91
N ARG A 118 -6.03 -6.98 -8.01
CA ARG A 118 -6.58 -8.10 -8.78
C ARG A 118 -5.92 -9.43 -8.40
N ALA A 119 -6.10 -9.87 -7.18
CA ALA A 119 -5.67 -11.19 -6.75
C ALA A 119 -6.88 -11.98 -6.24
N ALA A 120 -6.98 -13.26 -6.58
CA ALA A 120 -8.08 -14.11 -6.12
C ALA A 120 -8.18 -14.17 -4.60
N ALA A 121 -7.04 -14.09 -3.91
CA ALA A 121 -6.97 -14.08 -2.46
C ALA A 121 -7.24 -12.69 -1.83
N PHE A 122 -7.48 -11.67 -2.65
CA PHE A 122 -7.99 -10.35 -2.26
C PHE A 122 -9.34 -10.08 -2.93
N PRO A 123 -10.42 -10.74 -2.52
CA PRO A 123 -11.74 -10.53 -3.13
C PRO A 123 -12.20 -9.09 -2.93
N VAL A 124 -12.87 -8.53 -3.94
CA VAL A 124 -13.37 -7.15 -3.89
C VAL A 124 -14.55 -7.08 -2.93
N LEU A 125 -14.45 -6.22 -1.93
CA LEU A 125 -15.55 -5.92 -1.00
C LEU A 125 -16.54 -4.95 -1.63
N LYS A 126 -16.06 -3.79 -2.08
CA LYS A 126 -16.82 -2.79 -2.83
C LYS A 126 -15.84 -1.90 -3.61
N ASP A 127 -16.13 -1.62 -4.86
CA ASP A 127 -15.37 -0.74 -5.76
C ASP A 127 -13.86 -1.04 -5.75
N LEU A 128 -13.07 -0.21 -5.07
CA LEU A 128 -11.62 -0.29 -5.00
C LEU A 128 -11.11 -0.99 -3.74
N ALA A 129 -11.97 -1.26 -2.76
CA ALA A 129 -11.59 -1.93 -1.52
C ALA A 129 -11.65 -3.45 -1.67
N VAL A 130 -10.66 -4.12 -1.11
CA VAL A 130 -10.52 -5.58 -1.13
C VAL A 130 -10.39 -6.16 0.28
N ASP A 131 -10.82 -7.40 0.46
CA ASP A 131 -10.59 -8.15 1.69
C ASP A 131 -9.11 -8.55 1.78
N ARG A 132 -8.44 -8.08 2.82
CA ARG A 132 -7.01 -8.32 3.09
C ARG A 132 -6.77 -9.24 4.28
N THR A 133 -7.81 -9.82 4.86
CA THR A 133 -7.71 -10.66 6.06
C THR A 133 -6.79 -11.86 5.88
N ALA A 134 -6.61 -12.35 4.65
CA ALA A 134 -5.63 -13.38 4.34
C ALA A 134 -4.18 -12.96 4.69
N PHE A 135 -3.81 -11.71 4.42
CA PHE A 135 -2.51 -11.15 4.84
C PHE A 135 -2.38 -11.04 6.36
N ASP A 136 -3.46 -10.63 7.02
CA ASP A 136 -3.50 -10.54 8.49
C ASP A 136 -3.30 -11.92 9.13
N ARG A 137 -3.88 -12.97 8.57
CA ARG A 137 -3.67 -14.35 9.04
C ARG A 137 -2.23 -14.82 8.86
N ILE A 138 -1.58 -14.48 7.75
CA ILE A 138 -0.15 -14.77 7.56
C ILE A 138 0.69 -14.01 8.60
N GLN A 139 0.38 -12.73 8.82
CA GLN A 139 1.06 -11.93 9.83
C GLN A 139 0.87 -12.53 11.24
N GLN A 140 -0.32 -12.94 11.59
CA GLN A 140 -0.65 -13.57 12.88
C GLN A 140 0.04 -14.92 13.07
N ALA A 141 0.28 -15.67 12.00
CA ALA A 141 0.90 -16.98 12.06
C ALA A 141 2.37 -16.92 12.53
N GLY A 142 3.10 -15.85 12.19
CA GLY A 142 4.52 -15.77 12.56
C GLY A 142 5.19 -14.43 12.30
N GLY A 143 4.46 -13.43 11.82
CA GLY A 143 5.00 -12.11 11.47
C GLY A 143 5.13 -11.16 12.66
N TYR A 144 5.50 -11.66 13.84
CA TYR A 144 5.66 -10.91 15.09
C TYR A 144 6.83 -11.45 15.91
N THR A 145 7.28 -10.70 16.90
CA THR A 145 8.20 -11.17 17.95
C THR A 145 7.45 -11.30 19.26
N ASN A 146 7.70 -12.39 20.00
CA ASN A 146 7.17 -12.59 21.34
C ASN A 146 8.17 -12.03 22.38
N VAL A 147 7.70 -11.21 23.31
CA VAL A 147 8.52 -10.64 24.39
C VAL A 147 8.96 -11.67 25.43
N ASN A 148 8.31 -12.82 25.51
CA ASN A 148 8.59 -13.86 26.49
C ASN A 148 9.61 -14.91 26.04
N THR A 149 10.10 -14.85 24.81
CA THR A 149 11.10 -15.78 24.28
C THR A 149 12.52 -15.31 24.51
N GLY A 150 13.00 -15.60 25.69
CA GLY A 150 14.31 -15.12 26.15
C GLY A 150 14.23 -13.63 26.53
N GLY A 151 14.62 -13.28 27.73
CA GLY A 151 14.62 -11.90 28.19
C GLY A 151 15.36 -10.97 27.24
N ALA A 152 14.92 -9.70 27.18
CA ALA A 152 15.70 -8.68 26.50
C ALA A 152 17.11 -8.68 27.10
N GLN A 153 18.12 -8.71 26.24
CA GLN A 153 19.50 -8.61 26.69
C GLN A 153 19.76 -7.22 27.24
N ASP A 154 20.56 -7.12 28.27
CA ASP A 154 21.01 -5.84 28.79
C ASP A 154 21.70 -5.02 27.68
N ALA A 155 21.55 -3.72 27.70
CA ALA A 155 22.21 -2.83 26.76
C ALA A 155 23.73 -3.12 26.77
N ASN A 156 24.30 -3.25 25.58
CA ASN A 156 25.74 -3.58 25.34
C ASN A 156 26.19 -4.98 25.80
N ASN A 157 25.30 -5.86 26.18
CA ASN A 157 25.68 -7.22 26.57
C ASN A 157 26.15 -8.05 25.36
N ILE A 158 25.37 -8.04 24.28
CA ILE A 158 25.79 -8.62 22.98
C ILE A 158 25.68 -7.54 21.92
N LEU A 159 26.80 -7.18 21.32
CA LEU A 159 26.85 -6.20 20.26
C LEU A 159 26.37 -6.82 18.94
N ILE A 160 25.47 -6.12 18.25
CA ILE A 160 24.98 -6.52 16.93
C ILE A 160 25.76 -5.75 15.88
N PRO A 161 26.41 -6.45 14.93
CA PRO A 161 27.12 -5.80 13.83
C PRO A 161 26.17 -4.89 13.04
N LYS A 162 26.64 -3.67 12.74
CA LYS A 162 25.86 -2.68 12.00
C LYS A 162 25.26 -3.25 10.71
N ARG A 163 26.01 -4.03 9.95
CA ARG A 163 25.53 -4.66 8.71
C ARG A 163 24.29 -5.52 8.94
N ILE A 164 24.25 -6.33 10.00
CA ILE A 164 23.10 -7.19 10.31
C ILE A 164 21.89 -6.32 10.73
N ALA A 165 22.14 -5.28 11.53
CA ALA A 165 21.10 -4.34 11.91
C ALA A 165 20.51 -3.61 10.69
N ASP A 166 21.35 -3.14 9.77
CA ASP A 166 20.91 -2.47 8.54
C ASP A 166 20.07 -3.42 7.68
N GLU A 167 20.49 -4.66 7.46
CA GLU A 167 19.73 -5.67 6.72
C GLU A 167 18.36 -5.98 7.37
N ALA A 168 18.29 -6.04 8.71
CA ALA A 168 17.03 -6.21 9.42
C ALA A 168 16.09 -5.02 9.24
N PHE A 169 16.62 -3.79 9.30
CA PHE A 169 15.85 -2.56 9.08
C PHE A 169 15.38 -2.43 7.62
N GLU A 170 16.19 -2.80 6.64
CA GLU A 170 15.77 -2.84 5.23
C GLU A 170 14.59 -3.79 5.04
N ALA A 171 14.64 -4.99 5.60
CA ALA A 171 13.53 -5.93 5.56
C ALA A 171 12.28 -5.41 6.32
N ALA A 172 12.48 -4.63 7.39
CA ALA A 172 11.42 -4.00 8.17
C ALA A 172 10.67 -2.88 7.43
N THR A 173 11.18 -2.37 6.30
CA THR A 173 10.50 -1.36 5.47
C THR A 173 9.21 -1.88 4.83
N CYS A 174 9.00 -3.21 4.82
CA CYS A 174 7.77 -3.82 4.35
C CYS A 174 6.59 -3.45 5.25
N ILE A 175 5.65 -2.65 4.73
CA ILE A 175 4.42 -2.21 5.42
C ILE A 175 3.21 -3.13 5.20
N GLY A 176 3.39 -4.27 4.56
CA GLY A 176 2.31 -5.22 4.29
C GLY A 176 1.22 -4.69 3.35
N CYS A 177 1.53 -3.80 2.42
CA CYS A 177 0.53 -3.17 1.55
C CYS A 177 -0.06 -4.13 0.49
N GLY A 178 0.60 -5.25 0.16
CA GLY A 178 0.14 -6.21 -0.86
C GLY A 178 0.50 -5.83 -2.30
N ALA A 179 1.27 -4.76 -2.54
CA ALA A 179 1.67 -4.35 -3.89
C ALA A 179 2.47 -5.44 -4.63
N CYS A 180 3.29 -6.21 -3.91
CA CYS A 180 4.03 -7.33 -4.46
C CYS A 180 3.11 -8.45 -4.99
N VAL A 181 2.00 -8.73 -4.30
CA VAL A 181 0.99 -9.70 -4.76
C VAL A 181 0.28 -9.17 -6.00
N ALA A 182 -0.15 -7.90 -5.97
CA ALA A 182 -0.85 -7.27 -7.09
C ALA A 182 0.03 -7.15 -8.35
N ALA A 183 1.35 -7.02 -8.19
CA ALA A 183 2.31 -6.98 -9.30
C ALA A 183 2.70 -8.37 -9.81
N CYS A 184 2.57 -9.41 -8.98
CA CYS A 184 2.95 -10.77 -9.35
C CYS A 184 1.92 -11.41 -10.28
N LYS A 185 2.36 -12.02 -11.39
CA LYS A 185 1.47 -12.74 -12.32
C LYS A 185 0.72 -13.91 -11.67
N ASN A 186 1.34 -14.51 -10.65
CA ASN A 186 0.76 -15.63 -9.90
C ASN A 186 0.07 -15.19 -8.61
N ALA A 187 0.01 -13.89 -8.33
CA ALA A 187 -0.49 -13.34 -7.07
C ALA A 187 0.18 -13.98 -5.83
N SER A 188 1.47 -14.25 -5.89
CA SER A 188 2.24 -14.84 -4.79
C SER A 188 2.58 -13.82 -3.71
N ALA A 189 2.44 -14.20 -2.44
CA ALA A 189 2.86 -13.41 -1.28
C ALA A 189 4.33 -13.68 -0.87
N MET A 190 5.09 -14.41 -1.67
CA MET A 190 6.47 -14.81 -1.33
C MET A 190 7.35 -13.62 -0.92
N LEU A 191 7.28 -12.49 -1.61
CA LEU A 191 8.09 -11.31 -1.26
C LEU A 191 7.71 -10.72 0.10
N PHE A 192 6.41 -10.69 0.42
CA PHE A 192 5.93 -10.25 1.73
C PHE A 192 6.42 -11.18 2.84
N VAL A 193 6.23 -12.48 2.68
CA VAL A 193 6.64 -13.51 3.66
C VAL A 193 8.16 -13.49 3.83
N SER A 194 8.92 -13.43 2.74
CA SER A 194 10.40 -13.37 2.78
C SER A 194 10.89 -12.12 3.52
N ALA A 195 10.28 -10.96 3.30
CA ALA A 195 10.65 -9.74 4.00
C ALA A 195 10.42 -9.89 5.53
N LYS A 196 9.31 -10.47 5.95
CA LYS A 196 9.00 -10.72 7.36
C LYS A 196 9.94 -11.75 7.98
N ILE A 197 10.20 -12.86 7.29
CA ILE A 197 11.16 -13.87 7.74
C ILE A 197 12.55 -13.25 7.90
N SER A 198 13.05 -12.49 6.92
CA SER A 198 14.35 -11.83 6.97
C SER A 198 14.42 -10.84 8.13
N GLN A 199 13.42 -9.99 8.31
CA GLN A 199 13.35 -9.05 9.42
C GLN A 199 13.52 -9.76 10.76
N PHE A 200 12.69 -10.77 11.04
CA PHE A 200 12.65 -11.43 12.34
C PHE A 200 13.81 -12.41 12.56
N ALA A 201 14.38 -12.97 11.49
CA ALA A 201 15.56 -13.82 11.60
C ALA A 201 16.83 -13.03 11.96
N LEU A 202 16.91 -11.76 11.54
CA LEU A 202 18.09 -10.90 11.77
C LEU A 202 17.97 -10.07 13.05
N LEU A 203 16.78 -9.96 13.65
CA LEU A 203 16.61 -9.30 14.94
C LEU A 203 17.25 -10.13 16.07
N PRO A 204 17.80 -9.49 17.13
CA PRO A 204 18.33 -10.21 18.29
C PRO A 204 17.23 -10.84 19.14
N GLN A 205 16.00 -10.30 19.10
CA GLN A 205 14.86 -10.80 19.83
C GLN A 205 14.20 -11.99 19.14
N GLY A 206 13.61 -12.90 19.92
CA GLY A 206 12.79 -13.99 19.41
C GLY A 206 13.58 -15.06 18.64
N GLN A 207 14.88 -15.23 18.88
CA GLN A 207 15.71 -16.17 18.17
C GLN A 207 15.32 -17.64 18.40
N THR A 208 14.76 -17.97 19.56
CA THR A 208 14.30 -19.33 19.89
C THR A 208 13.14 -19.79 19.02
N GLU A 209 12.26 -18.87 18.58
CA GLU A 209 11.03 -19.17 17.81
C GLU A 209 11.20 -18.93 16.30
N ARG A 210 12.31 -18.40 15.83
CA ARG A 210 12.43 -17.87 14.47
C ARG A 210 12.12 -18.91 13.39
N TYR A 211 12.51 -20.17 13.61
CA TYR A 211 12.26 -21.26 12.66
C TYR A 211 10.78 -21.66 12.63
N GLU A 212 10.16 -21.80 13.78
CA GLU A 212 8.74 -22.13 13.90
C GLU A 212 7.87 -21.04 13.28
N ARG A 213 8.18 -19.77 13.54
CA ARG A 213 7.48 -18.63 12.93
C ARG A 213 7.62 -18.61 11.41
N ALA A 214 8.83 -18.85 10.90
CA ALA A 214 9.05 -18.90 9.45
C ALA A 214 8.23 -20.01 8.80
N GLN A 215 8.24 -21.21 9.38
CA GLN A 215 7.42 -22.33 8.91
C GLN A 215 5.94 -22.00 8.95
N ALA A 216 5.45 -21.48 10.08
CA ALA A 216 4.04 -21.14 10.25
C ALA A 216 3.56 -20.09 9.22
N MET A 217 4.38 -19.08 8.90
CA MET A 217 4.04 -18.10 7.86
C MET A 217 4.00 -18.71 6.46
N VAL A 218 4.91 -19.60 6.13
CA VAL A 218 4.91 -20.30 4.83
C VAL A 218 3.70 -21.20 4.71
N ASP A 219 3.42 -22.01 5.73
CA ASP A 219 2.25 -22.90 5.75
C ASP A 219 0.95 -22.10 5.64
N GLN A 220 0.84 -20.97 6.35
CA GLN A 220 -0.33 -20.10 6.26
C GLN A 220 -0.44 -19.45 4.87
N MET A 221 0.65 -18.98 4.28
CA MET A 221 0.68 -18.43 2.92
C MET A 221 0.15 -19.44 1.90
N ASP A 222 0.57 -20.69 2.00
CA ASP A 222 0.10 -21.77 1.12
C ASP A 222 -1.38 -22.07 1.34
N ALA A 223 -1.83 -22.12 2.60
CA ALA A 223 -3.24 -22.33 2.94
C ALA A 223 -4.16 -21.21 2.43
N GLU A 224 -3.70 -19.97 2.38
CA GLU A 224 -4.45 -18.83 1.84
C GLU A 224 -4.40 -18.74 0.30
N GLY A 225 -3.67 -19.64 -0.36
CA GLY A 225 -3.55 -19.65 -1.82
C GLY A 225 -2.57 -18.66 -2.41
N PHE A 226 -1.64 -18.12 -1.62
CA PHE A 226 -0.61 -17.19 -2.05
C PHE A 226 0.76 -17.84 -2.36
N GLY A 227 0.89 -19.15 -2.21
CA GLY A 227 2.16 -19.87 -2.30
C GLY A 227 2.70 -20.10 -3.73
N SER A 228 1.95 -19.74 -4.78
CA SER A 228 2.27 -20.10 -6.17
C SER A 228 3.41 -19.26 -6.78
N CYS A 229 4.59 -19.26 -6.17
CA CYS A 229 5.75 -18.58 -6.72
C CYS A 229 6.45 -19.48 -7.78
N THR A 230 6.61 -18.97 -9.00
CA THR A 230 7.31 -19.65 -10.11
C THR A 230 8.64 -19.00 -10.49
N ASN A 231 9.11 -18.00 -9.72
CA ASN A 231 10.31 -17.21 -10.02
C ASN A 231 10.27 -16.52 -11.41
N THR A 232 9.08 -16.13 -11.89
CA THR A 232 8.89 -15.46 -13.19
C THR A 232 8.57 -13.98 -13.03
#